data_751e5286ecf552c9485218e411d8f759
#
_entry.id   751e5286ecf552c9485218e411d8f759
#
_cell.length_a   1.000
_cell.length_b   1.000
_cell.length_c   1.000
_cell.angle_alpha   90.00
_cell.angle_beta   90.00
_cell.angle_gamma   90.00
#
_symmetry.space_group_name_H-M   'P 1'
#
loop_
_entity.id
_entity.type
_entity.pdbx_description
1 polymer ?
#
loop_
_entity_poly.entity_id
_entity_poly.type
_entity_poly.pdbx_seq_one_letter_code
_entity_poly.pdbx_strand_id
1 'polypeptide(L)'
;MNIKKKGTALWLALFLGISSLTGCGTGNDSMTQLSEKGAEILNSSDEDQNTDVEPLKTKTQLPEDGIITQAQMETIAGKDEKYYFVGKTDNGISYKWTYNGSQIQNPVEQKLLVQCTEDGTKEIKKAANDAHYALKVTLEKMNLAAPAKLTLNLKEEWNADKVLYCLEENGKIYQLDTAKITTRETGKKKVKRTTLTFNVTKTGGDFYLIGGSTTGDTDEDSDVKDKDSSDTQTQKGNTSDSSAGQSNTSGSSADQSGSDSNTGNTDNYGGNSSDEDTAMTCTFSIECSTILNNWNDLKESKAEFVPADGWILYPSEVEFYEGETVFDVLKRVCNEAGIQMESEWTPMYNSYYVSGINNLYEFDCGKDSGWMYCVNGWYPNYGCSKYTLEDGDTVEWRYTCDLGRDVGDQYYD
;
A
#
# COMPACT_ATOMS: atom_id res chain seq x y z
N MET A 1 5.35 44.30 18.70
CA MET A 1 6.69 43.68 18.75
C MET A 1 6.55 42.30 18.15
N ASN A 2 6.91 42.19 16.86
CA ASN A 2 6.65 40.97 16.02
C ASN A 2 7.82 40.02 16.18
N ILE A 3 7.59 38.86 16.74
CA ILE A 3 8.55 37.74 16.73
C ILE A 3 8.13 36.79 15.61
N LYS A 4 8.85 36.87 14.49
CA LYS A 4 8.76 35.90 13.41
C LYS A 4 9.45 34.62 13.87
N LYS A 5 8.67 33.54 14.05
CA LYS A 5 9.22 32.17 14.13
C LYS A 5 9.64 31.77 12.72
N LYS A 6 10.93 31.63 12.48
CA LYS A 6 11.48 30.97 11.30
C LYS A 6 11.38 29.46 11.56
N GLY A 7 10.41 28.80 10.95
CA GLY A 7 10.40 27.35 10.86
C GLY A 7 11.45 26.91 9.86
N THR A 8 12.31 26.03 10.26
CA THR A 8 13.34 25.37 9.46
C THR A 8 12.68 24.33 8.54
N ALA A 9 12.32 24.77 7.34
CA ALA A 9 12.07 23.88 6.22
C ALA A 9 13.43 23.61 5.55
N LEU A 10 14.12 22.53 5.92
CA LEU A 10 15.41 22.18 5.35
C LEU A 10 15.58 20.67 5.16
N TRP A 11 14.63 20.02 4.47
CA TRP A 11 14.83 18.60 4.10
C TRP A 11 14.23 18.22 2.73
N LEU A 12 13.85 19.17 1.89
CA LEU A 12 13.22 18.86 0.60
C LEU A 12 14.04 19.27 -0.64
N ALA A 13 15.33 19.55 -0.50
CA ALA A 13 16.14 20.01 -1.62
C ALA A 13 17.16 18.97 -2.14
N LEU A 14 17.03 17.69 -1.83
CA LEU A 14 18.01 16.68 -2.24
C LEU A 14 17.53 15.72 -3.33
N PHE A 15 16.35 15.93 -3.91
CA PHE A 15 15.86 15.15 -5.04
C PHE A 15 16.11 15.78 -6.42
N LEU A 16 16.74 16.96 -6.47
CA LEU A 16 16.99 17.66 -7.71
C LEU A 16 18.50 17.93 -7.87
N GLY A 17 19.17 17.13 -8.65
CA GLY A 17 20.45 17.54 -9.18
C GLY A 17 21.53 16.50 -9.34
N ILE A 18 21.33 15.51 -10.18
CA ILE A 18 22.44 14.94 -10.96
C ILE A 18 22.00 14.93 -12.43
N SER A 19 22.02 16.10 -13.05
CA SER A 19 22.07 16.19 -14.50
C SER A 19 23.48 15.83 -14.94
N SER A 20 23.58 14.78 -15.72
CA SER A 20 24.76 14.35 -16.44
C SER A 20 25.34 15.48 -17.28
N LEU A 21 26.44 16.07 -16.85
CA LEU A 21 27.34 16.90 -17.69
C LEU A 21 28.30 15.99 -18.41
N THR A 22 27.93 15.53 -19.59
CA THR A 22 28.91 15.12 -20.62
C THR A 22 29.43 16.35 -21.31
N GLY A 23 30.54 16.89 -20.83
CA GLY A 23 31.32 17.94 -21.45
C GLY A 23 32.78 17.58 -21.40
N CYS A 24 33.36 17.15 -22.51
CA CYS A 24 34.81 17.07 -22.71
C CYS A 24 35.43 18.45 -22.53
N GLY A 25 36.31 18.61 -21.56
CA GLY A 25 37.13 19.81 -21.38
C GLY A 25 38.21 19.56 -20.34
N THR A 26 39.44 19.49 -20.83
CA THR A 26 40.69 19.38 -20.05
C THR A 26 40.87 20.55 -19.09
N GLY A 27 40.96 20.24 -17.78
CA GLY A 27 41.34 21.23 -16.75
C GLY A 27 41.28 20.60 -15.35
N ASN A 28 42.35 19.99 -14.93
CA ASN A 28 42.61 19.68 -13.51
C ASN A 28 42.62 20.98 -12.73
N ASP A 29 41.86 21.11 -11.65
CA ASP A 29 42.15 21.80 -10.39
C ASP A 29 40.89 22.26 -9.57
N SER A 30 39.66 21.89 -9.94
CA SER A 30 38.49 22.37 -9.18
C SER A 30 37.72 21.29 -8.38
N MET A 31 38.06 20.02 -8.53
CA MET A 31 37.32 18.95 -7.84
C MET A 31 37.81 18.65 -6.43
N THR A 32 39.06 19.00 -6.12
CA THR A 32 39.67 18.71 -4.81
C THR A 32 39.17 19.67 -3.71
N GLN A 33 38.77 20.90 -4.06
CA GLN A 33 38.32 21.88 -3.07
C GLN A 33 36.85 21.69 -2.65
N LEU A 34 36.02 21.06 -3.49
CA LEU A 34 34.61 20.76 -3.13
C LEU A 34 34.48 19.52 -2.24
N SER A 35 35.44 18.56 -2.36
CA SER A 35 35.44 17.38 -1.49
C SER A 35 35.93 17.68 -0.08
N GLU A 36 36.90 18.61 0.07
CA GLU A 36 37.38 19.03 1.38
C GLU A 36 36.36 19.89 2.15
N LYS A 37 35.62 20.75 1.46
CA LYS A 37 34.53 21.52 2.09
C LYS A 37 33.30 20.68 2.50
N GLY A 38 33.01 19.59 1.78
CA GLY A 38 31.96 18.63 2.14
C GLY A 38 32.37 17.79 3.36
N ALA A 39 33.66 17.47 3.48
CA ALA A 39 34.15 16.70 4.62
C ALA A 39 34.29 17.55 5.92
N GLU A 40 34.52 18.86 5.81
CA GLU A 40 34.53 19.75 6.99
C GLU A 40 33.12 20.01 7.56
N ILE A 41 32.06 19.95 6.74
CA ILE A 41 30.70 20.10 7.22
C ILE A 41 30.19 18.83 7.93
N LEU A 42 30.76 17.66 7.60
CA LEU A 42 30.45 16.39 8.26
C LEU A 42 31.25 16.16 9.55
N ASN A 43 32.28 16.98 9.81
CA ASN A 43 33.14 16.90 11.01
C ASN A 43 32.93 18.05 12.01
N SER A 44 31.90 18.89 11.84
CA SER A 44 31.43 19.72 12.95
C SER A 44 30.72 18.80 13.94
N SER A 45 31.49 18.33 14.88
CA SER A 45 31.04 17.62 16.07
C SER A 45 29.85 18.31 16.67
N ASP A 46 28.66 17.77 16.42
CA ASP A 46 27.57 17.90 17.35
C ASP A 46 27.99 17.14 18.60
N GLU A 47 28.04 17.87 19.69
CA GLU A 47 28.25 17.35 21.02
C GLU A 47 27.31 16.16 21.21
N ASP A 48 27.91 15.01 21.53
CA ASP A 48 27.26 13.81 22.03
C ASP A 48 26.24 14.18 23.12
N GLN A 49 25.01 14.50 22.73
CA GLN A 49 23.86 14.26 23.57
C GLN A 49 23.52 12.77 23.43
N ASN A 50 24.35 11.95 24.07
CA ASN A 50 23.99 10.58 24.42
C ASN A 50 22.82 10.66 25.43
N THR A 51 21.62 10.99 24.95
CA THR A 51 20.38 10.72 25.65
C THR A 51 20.22 9.22 25.56
N ASP A 52 20.45 8.57 26.69
CA ASP A 52 20.26 7.12 26.90
C ASP A 52 18.76 6.80 26.65
N VAL A 53 18.40 6.61 25.37
CA VAL A 53 17.02 6.32 24.95
C VAL A 53 16.72 4.88 25.34
N GLU A 54 15.84 4.70 26.34
CA GLU A 54 15.40 3.34 26.76
C GLU A 54 14.76 2.65 25.54
N PRO A 55 15.26 1.47 25.12
CA PRO A 55 14.71 0.74 24.00
C PRO A 55 13.23 0.39 24.22
N LEU A 56 12.42 0.55 23.18
CA LEU A 56 11.02 0.18 23.22
C LEU A 56 10.86 -1.32 23.46
N LYS A 57 9.93 -1.68 24.35
CA LYS A 57 9.53 -3.06 24.60
C LYS A 57 8.57 -3.52 23.51
N THR A 58 8.51 -4.81 23.25
CA THR A 58 7.55 -5.45 22.34
C THR A 58 6.11 -5.00 22.62
N LYS A 59 5.78 -4.70 23.88
CA LYS A 59 4.50 -4.09 24.26
C LYS A 59 4.76 -2.86 25.12
N THR A 60 4.41 -1.70 24.60
CA THR A 60 4.61 -0.40 25.25
C THR A 60 3.26 0.25 25.57
N GLN A 61 3.07 0.70 26.81
CA GLN A 61 1.97 1.57 27.17
C GLN A 61 2.29 2.97 26.65
N LEU A 62 1.38 3.57 25.90
CA LEU A 62 1.57 4.94 25.39
C LEU A 62 1.68 5.95 26.54
N PRO A 63 2.54 6.97 26.42
CA PRO A 63 2.55 8.13 27.30
C PRO A 63 1.24 8.94 27.14
N GLU A 64 1.01 9.91 28.03
CA GLU A 64 -0.23 10.71 28.02
C GLU A 64 -0.41 11.53 26.74
N ASP A 65 0.69 12.01 26.16
CA ASP A 65 0.69 12.75 24.88
C ASP A 65 0.62 11.80 23.65
N GLY A 66 0.76 10.50 23.85
CA GLY A 66 0.74 9.49 22.80
C GLY A 66 1.93 9.54 21.85
N ILE A 67 2.98 10.29 22.19
CA ILE A 67 4.13 10.50 21.30
C ILE A 67 5.16 9.39 21.53
N ILE A 68 5.55 8.73 20.46
CA ILE A 68 6.73 7.87 20.38
C ILE A 68 7.75 8.61 19.51
N THR A 69 8.85 9.03 20.11
CA THR A 69 9.85 9.84 19.42
C THR A 69 10.57 9.08 18.31
N GLN A 70 11.16 9.78 17.36
CA GLN A 70 11.98 9.17 16.32
C GLN A 70 13.08 8.29 16.93
N ALA A 71 13.82 8.79 17.92
CA ALA A 71 14.89 8.04 18.59
C ALA A 71 14.38 6.73 19.23
N GLN A 72 13.15 6.72 19.77
CA GLN A 72 12.52 5.50 20.27
C GLN A 72 12.18 4.55 19.11
N MET A 73 11.61 5.05 18.00
CA MET A 73 11.31 4.24 16.82
C MET A 73 12.58 3.62 16.21
N GLU A 74 13.71 4.33 16.25
CA GLU A 74 15.02 3.81 15.83
C GLU A 74 15.45 2.57 16.60
N THR A 75 15.04 2.44 17.88
CA THR A 75 15.38 1.26 18.70
C THR A 75 14.72 -0.04 18.22
N ILE A 76 13.67 0.03 17.41
CA ILE A 76 12.91 -1.12 16.91
C ILE A 76 12.99 -1.29 15.39
N ALA A 77 13.51 -0.30 14.68
CA ALA A 77 13.64 -0.32 13.24
C ALA A 77 14.49 -1.50 12.73
N GLY A 78 14.07 -2.14 11.65
CA GLY A 78 14.74 -3.28 11.02
C GLY A 78 14.70 -4.59 11.80
N LYS A 79 14.04 -4.65 12.96
CA LYS A 79 13.92 -5.88 13.77
C LYS A 79 12.75 -6.74 13.28
N ASP A 80 12.98 -8.01 13.09
CA ASP A 80 11.94 -8.98 12.73
C ASP A 80 11.10 -9.35 13.96
N GLU A 81 10.31 -8.38 14.43
CA GLU A 81 9.46 -8.50 15.61
C GLU A 81 8.28 -7.55 15.52
N LYS A 82 7.11 -7.95 16.01
CA LYS A 82 5.92 -7.10 16.08
C LYS A 82 5.89 -6.30 17.37
N TYR A 83 5.73 -4.98 17.23
CA TYR A 83 5.65 -4.03 18.34
C TYR A 83 4.22 -3.55 18.54
N TYR A 84 3.81 -3.46 19.79
CA TYR A 84 2.45 -3.11 20.20
C TYR A 84 2.45 -1.88 21.09
N PHE A 85 1.81 -0.81 20.63
CA PHE A 85 1.59 0.37 21.44
C PHE A 85 0.14 0.40 21.88
N VAL A 86 -0.08 0.42 23.19
CA VAL A 86 -1.42 0.28 23.77
C VAL A 86 -1.85 1.57 24.45
N GLY A 87 -3.11 1.95 24.23
CA GLY A 87 -3.71 3.13 24.80
C GLY A 87 -5.18 2.92 25.14
N LYS A 88 -5.80 3.98 25.61
CA LYS A 88 -7.22 4.02 25.94
C LYS A 88 -7.76 5.40 25.61
N THR A 89 -8.90 5.45 24.94
CA THR A 89 -9.62 6.70 24.63
C THR A 89 -10.30 7.27 25.88
N ASP A 90 -10.67 8.55 25.87
CA ASP A 90 -11.35 9.21 26.98
C ASP A 90 -12.68 8.53 27.36
N ASN A 91 -13.42 8.04 26.36
CA ASN A 91 -14.64 7.26 26.58
C ASN A 91 -14.38 5.78 26.94
N GLY A 92 -13.09 5.41 27.10
CA GLY A 92 -12.64 4.13 27.67
C GLY A 92 -12.62 2.95 26.71
N ILE A 93 -12.59 3.16 25.40
CA ILE A 93 -12.26 2.15 24.39
C ILE A 93 -10.76 1.89 24.47
N SER A 94 -10.36 0.64 24.69
CA SER A 94 -8.94 0.27 24.64
C SER A 94 -8.51 0.06 23.20
N TYR A 95 -7.34 0.57 22.85
CA TYR A 95 -6.80 0.40 21.51
C TYR A 95 -5.36 -0.07 21.50
N LYS A 96 -4.93 -0.60 20.37
CA LYS A 96 -3.59 -1.12 20.15
C LYS A 96 -3.15 -0.84 18.72
N TRP A 97 -2.06 -0.11 18.57
CA TRP A 97 -1.31 -0.05 17.34
C TRP A 97 -0.36 -1.24 17.23
N THR A 98 -0.21 -1.77 16.04
CA THR A 98 0.72 -2.87 15.74
C THR A 98 1.59 -2.46 14.58
N TYR A 99 2.91 -2.49 14.77
CA TYR A 99 3.94 -2.27 13.78
C TYR A 99 4.79 -3.53 13.63
N ASN A 100 5.22 -3.82 12.42
CA ASN A 100 6.28 -4.80 12.17
C ASN A 100 7.62 -4.05 12.12
N GLY A 101 8.55 -4.36 13.00
CA GLY A 101 9.83 -3.64 13.08
C GLY A 101 10.66 -3.77 11.81
N SER A 102 10.58 -4.90 11.10
CA SER A 102 11.30 -5.09 9.82
C SER A 102 10.82 -4.14 8.71
N GLN A 103 9.58 -3.65 8.80
CA GLN A 103 9.02 -2.68 7.87
C GLN A 103 9.33 -1.22 8.24
N ILE A 104 9.87 -0.96 9.43
CA ILE A 104 10.32 0.39 9.83
C ILE A 104 11.72 0.61 9.25
N GLN A 105 11.80 1.19 8.06
CA GLN A 105 13.06 1.41 7.35
C GLN A 105 13.56 2.86 7.46
N ASN A 106 12.66 3.80 7.71
CA ASN A 106 12.96 5.21 7.93
C ASN A 106 12.13 5.69 9.14
N PRO A 107 12.63 5.48 10.37
CA PRO A 107 11.91 5.82 11.58
C PRO A 107 11.65 7.32 11.69
N VAL A 108 10.41 7.67 12.05
CA VAL A 108 9.94 9.03 12.28
C VAL A 108 9.07 9.06 13.54
N GLU A 109 8.92 10.23 14.17
CA GLU A 109 8.03 10.41 15.31
C GLU A 109 6.61 9.95 15.00
N GLN A 110 6.01 9.22 15.94
CA GLN A 110 4.64 8.73 15.81
C GLN A 110 3.73 9.38 16.87
N LYS A 111 2.54 9.82 16.45
CA LYS A 111 1.48 10.40 17.30
C LYS A 111 0.32 9.41 17.37
N LEU A 112 0.34 8.54 18.34
CA LEU A 112 -0.49 7.35 18.40
C LEU A 112 -1.75 7.49 19.26
N LEU A 113 -2.13 8.71 19.66
CA LEU A 113 -3.41 8.94 20.32
C LEU A 113 -4.58 8.66 19.36
N VAL A 114 -5.57 7.97 19.89
CA VAL A 114 -6.81 7.65 19.18
C VAL A 114 -7.97 8.22 19.98
N GLN A 115 -8.84 8.98 19.32
CA GLN A 115 -10.12 9.38 19.88
C GLN A 115 -11.25 8.68 19.13
N CYS A 116 -12.29 8.29 19.88
CA CYS A 116 -13.45 7.63 19.28
C CYS A 116 -14.72 8.25 19.84
N THR A 117 -15.71 8.50 19.00
CA THR A 117 -17.03 8.98 19.40
C THR A 117 -18.11 8.48 18.45
N GLU A 118 -19.32 8.32 18.97
CA GLU A 118 -20.52 8.10 18.15
C GLU A 118 -21.21 9.41 17.77
N ASP A 119 -20.80 10.53 18.40
CA ASP A 119 -21.35 11.83 18.11
C ASP A 119 -21.02 12.24 16.67
N GLY A 120 -22.02 12.81 15.99
CA GLY A 120 -21.88 13.26 14.60
C GLY A 120 -21.96 12.15 13.55
N THR A 121 -22.18 10.88 13.93
CA THR A 121 -22.22 9.75 12.98
C THR A 121 -23.58 9.57 12.25
N LYS A 122 -24.60 10.36 12.61
CA LYS A 122 -25.96 10.19 12.05
C LYS A 122 -26.03 10.37 10.53
N GLU A 123 -25.36 11.40 10.03
CA GLU A 123 -25.33 11.66 8.57
C GLU A 123 -24.52 10.59 7.83
N ILE A 124 -23.45 10.11 8.46
CA ILE A 124 -22.62 9.04 7.93
C ILE A 124 -23.42 7.72 7.85
N LYS A 125 -24.19 7.36 8.89
CA LYS A 125 -25.07 6.19 8.87
C LYS A 125 -26.05 6.28 7.71
N LYS A 126 -26.68 7.45 7.52
CA LYS A 126 -27.61 7.67 6.43
C LYS A 126 -26.97 7.59 5.05
N ALA A 127 -25.79 8.20 4.88
CA ALA A 127 -25.03 8.14 3.64
C ALA A 127 -24.56 6.72 3.30
N ALA A 128 -24.42 5.85 4.32
CA ALA A 128 -24.07 4.44 4.21
C ALA A 128 -25.31 3.52 4.23
N ASN A 129 -26.40 3.91 3.56
CA ASN A 129 -27.63 3.15 3.44
C ASN A 129 -28.26 2.77 4.81
N ASP A 130 -28.34 3.75 5.72
CA ASP A 130 -28.86 3.57 7.08
C ASP A 130 -28.14 2.49 7.90
N ALA A 131 -26.79 2.49 7.81
CA ALA A 131 -25.94 1.58 8.55
C ALA A 131 -26.30 1.55 10.04
N HIS A 132 -26.32 0.34 10.62
CA HIS A 132 -26.73 0.15 12.02
C HIS A 132 -25.71 0.74 12.99
N TYR A 133 -24.42 0.54 12.70
CA TYR A 133 -23.31 0.98 13.53
C TYR A 133 -22.47 2.02 12.80
N ALA A 134 -22.04 3.05 13.50
CA ALA A 134 -20.96 3.93 13.05
C ALA A 134 -20.19 4.48 14.25
N LEU A 135 -18.88 4.48 14.14
CA LEU A 135 -17.95 5.05 15.12
C LEU A 135 -16.98 5.96 14.39
N LYS A 136 -16.92 7.21 14.81
CA LYS A 136 -15.91 8.15 14.35
C LYS A 136 -14.60 7.87 15.08
N VAL A 137 -13.50 7.80 14.33
CA VAL A 137 -12.13 7.61 14.80
C VAL A 137 -11.31 8.79 14.35
N THR A 138 -10.79 9.59 15.28
CA THR A 138 -9.94 10.73 14.98
C THR A 138 -8.49 10.38 15.25
N LEU A 139 -7.63 10.58 14.26
CA LEU A 139 -6.19 10.36 14.30
C LEU A 139 -5.46 11.68 14.04
N GLU A 140 -4.43 11.99 14.82
CA GLU A 140 -3.57 13.14 14.56
C GLU A 140 -2.78 12.93 13.26
N LYS A 141 -2.49 14.03 12.56
CA LYS A 141 -1.68 14.00 11.35
C LYS A 141 -0.24 13.63 11.70
N MET A 142 0.25 12.57 11.05
CA MET A 142 1.64 12.10 11.13
C MET A 142 2.02 11.35 9.86
N ASN A 143 3.32 11.23 9.61
CA ASN A 143 3.84 10.30 8.62
C ASN A 143 4.03 8.94 9.31
N LEU A 144 3.42 7.89 8.78
CA LEU A 144 3.57 6.55 9.35
C LEU A 144 4.99 6.03 9.08
N ALA A 145 5.63 5.50 10.12
CA ALA A 145 6.97 4.92 10.01
C ALA A 145 6.98 3.57 9.26
N ALA A 146 5.83 2.89 9.22
CA ALA A 146 5.57 1.63 8.50
C ALA A 146 4.06 1.41 8.39
N PRO A 147 3.60 0.45 7.58
CA PRO A 147 2.20 0.01 7.61
C PRO A 147 1.78 -0.33 9.04
N ALA A 148 0.67 0.23 9.48
CA ALA A 148 0.22 0.09 10.86
C ALA A 148 -1.18 -0.53 10.93
N LYS A 149 -1.39 -1.45 11.86
CA LYS A 149 -2.72 -2.00 12.15
C LYS A 149 -3.25 -1.39 13.45
N LEU A 150 -4.46 -0.85 13.40
CA LEU A 150 -5.16 -0.37 14.59
C LEU A 150 -6.22 -1.38 15.02
N THR A 151 -6.18 -1.79 16.30
CA THR A 151 -7.18 -2.66 16.91
C THR A 151 -7.93 -1.88 17.96
N LEU A 152 -9.25 -1.81 17.86
CA LEU A 152 -10.16 -1.21 18.84
C LEU A 152 -10.94 -2.29 19.56
N ASN A 153 -11.00 -2.22 20.89
CA ASN A 153 -11.83 -3.11 21.71
C ASN A 153 -13.06 -2.32 22.18
N LEU A 154 -14.17 -2.49 21.48
CA LEU A 154 -15.40 -1.80 21.77
C LEU A 154 -16.00 -2.30 23.10
N LYS A 155 -16.82 -1.46 23.75
CA LYS A 155 -17.47 -1.81 25.02
C LYS A 155 -18.71 -2.67 24.83
N GLU A 156 -19.26 -2.66 23.61
CA GLU A 156 -20.51 -3.33 23.23
C GLU A 156 -20.27 -4.32 22.10
N GLU A 157 -21.28 -5.12 21.82
CA GLU A 157 -21.32 -6.03 20.70
C GLU A 157 -21.88 -5.31 19.47
N TRP A 158 -21.11 -5.36 18.38
CA TRP A 158 -21.60 -5.02 17.05
C TRP A 158 -21.95 -6.31 16.32
N ASN A 159 -23.22 -6.51 16.12
CA ASN A 159 -23.73 -7.63 15.31
C ASN A 159 -23.77 -7.20 13.85
N ALA A 160 -22.63 -7.18 13.21
CA ALA A 160 -22.43 -6.78 11.83
C ALA A 160 -21.63 -7.84 11.08
N ASP A 161 -22.06 -8.14 9.85
CA ASP A 161 -21.37 -9.11 8.99
C ASP A 161 -20.10 -8.52 8.40
N LYS A 162 -20.11 -7.21 8.15
CA LYS A 162 -18.99 -6.45 7.59
C LYS A 162 -18.89 -5.10 8.29
N VAL A 163 -17.67 -4.66 8.54
CA VAL A 163 -17.36 -3.32 9.04
C VAL A 163 -16.34 -2.68 8.11
N LEU A 164 -16.69 -1.53 7.54
CA LEU A 164 -15.82 -0.75 6.65
C LEU A 164 -15.08 0.30 7.45
N TYR A 165 -13.80 0.48 7.18
CA TYR A 165 -13.01 1.63 7.60
C TYR A 165 -13.00 2.64 6.46
N CYS A 166 -13.47 3.84 6.70
CA CYS A 166 -13.78 4.84 5.68
C CYS A 166 -13.23 6.21 6.06
N LEU A 167 -12.93 7.02 5.04
CA LEU A 167 -12.70 8.45 5.12
C LEU A 167 -13.92 9.18 4.56
N GLU A 168 -14.34 10.30 5.17
CA GLU A 168 -15.35 11.19 4.61
C GLU A 168 -14.65 12.46 4.11
N GLU A 169 -14.86 12.76 2.83
CA GLU A 169 -14.38 13.99 2.18
C GLU A 169 -15.49 14.61 1.33
N ASN A 170 -15.81 15.88 1.60
CA ASN A 170 -16.79 16.65 0.82
C ASN A 170 -18.17 15.96 0.69
N GLY A 171 -18.62 15.29 1.74
CA GLY A 171 -19.90 14.58 1.78
C GLY A 171 -19.90 13.21 1.09
N LYS A 172 -18.74 12.72 0.63
CA LYS A 172 -18.57 11.38 0.08
C LYS A 172 -17.82 10.49 1.04
N ILE A 173 -18.18 9.21 1.03
CA ILE A 173 -17.54 8.16 1.84
C ILE A 173 -16.63 7.34 0.94
N TYR A 174 -15.35 7.28 1.29
CA TYR A 174 -14.34 6.48 0.61
C TYR A 174 -13.92 5.33 1.53
N GLN A 175 -14.08 4.09 1.07
CA GLN A 175 -13.59 2.93 1.79
C GLN A 175 -12.06 2.88 1.70
N LEU A 176 -11.39 2.77 2.85
CA LEU A 176 -9.95 2.60 2.95
C LEU A 176 -9.57 1.13 3.23
N ASP A 177 -10.36 0.46 4.08
CA ASP A 177 -10.13 -0.95 4.45
C ASP A 177 -11.43 -1.63 4.88
N THR A 178 -11.39 -2.95 5.00
CA THR A 178 -12.44 -3.73 5.67
C THR A 178 -11.91 -4.23 7.01
N ALA A 179 -12.51 -3.75 8.09
CA ALA A 179 -12.08 -4.14 9.43
C ALA A 179 -12.42 -5.61 9.71
N LYS A 180 -11.41 -6.36 10.17
CA LYS A 180 -11.63 -7.69 10.73
C LYS A 180 -12.42 -7.57 12.04
N ILE A 181 -13.60 -8.19 12.09
CA ILE A 181 -14.47 -8.20 13.26
C ILE A 181 -14.30 -9.50 14.04
N THR A 182 -14.18 -9.40 15.36
CA THR A 182 -14.19 -10.55 16.26
C THR A 182 -14.98 -10.21 17.52
N THR A 183 -15.79 -11.15 18.02
CA THR A 183 -16.57 -10.99 19.25
C THR A 183 -15.98 -11.86 20.36
N ARG A 184 -15.85 -11.31 21.56
CA ARG A 184 -15.35 -12.01 22.74
C ARG A 184 -16.31 -11.86 23.91
N GLU A 185 -16.51 -12.94 24.65
CA GLU A 185 -17.17 -12.91 25.94
C GLU A 185 -16.18 -12.49 27.04
N THR A 186 -16.54 -11.48 27.82
CA THR A 186 -15.68 -10.95 28.87
C THR A 186 -16.39 -10.92 30.23
N GLY A 187 -15.62 -11.20 31.29
CA GLY A 187 -16.07 -11.15 32.66
C GLY A 187 -17.01 -12.28 33.07
N LYS A 188 -17.34 -12.34 34.39
CA LYS A 188 -18.21 -13.37 34.99
C LYS A 188 -19.64 -13.37 34.40
N LYS A 189 -20.10 -12.23 33.88
CA LYS A 189 -21.44 -12.06 33.28
C LYS A 189 -21.48 -12.39 31.78
N LYS A 190 -20.36 -12.87 31.19
CA LYS A 190 -20.25 -13.20 29.74
C LYS A 190 -20.72 -12.09 28.82
N VAL A 191 -20.32 -10.86 29.11
CA VAL A 191 -20.67 -9.71 28.25
C VAL A 191 -19.90 -9.84 26.96
N LYS A 192 -20.61 -9.84 25.84
CA LYS A 192 -20.00 -9.85 24.52
C LYS A 192 -19.49 -8.47 24.15
N ARG A 193 -18.30 -8.42 23.57
CA ARG A 193 -17.64 -7.20 23.12
C ARG A 193 -17.00 -7.44 21.77
N THR A 194 -17.09 -6.43 20.91
CA THR A 194 -16.51 -6.49 19.57
C THR A 194 -15.09 -5.93 19.59
N THR A 195 -14.21 -6.60 18.88
CA THR A 195 -12.87 -6.12 18.53
C THR A 195 -12.81 -5.91 17.02
N LEU A 196 -12.41 -4.72 16.60
CA LEU A 196 -12.20 -4.35 15.21
C LEU A 196 -10.71 -4.15 14.95
N THR A 197 -10.18 -4.73 13.88
CA THR A 197 -8.78 -4.56 13.46
C THR A 197 -8.74 -4.19 11.99
N PHE A 198 -8.04 -3.12 11.65
CA PHE A 198 -7.93 -2.59 10.29
C PHE A 198 -6.57 -1.95 10.05
N ASN A 199 -6.18 -1.83 8.79
CA ASN A 199 -4.98 -1.13 8.38
C ASN A 199 -5.23 0.38 8.39
N VAL A 200 -4.25 1.13 8.89
CA VAL A 200 -4.25 2.59 8.85
C VAL A 200 -3.21 3.01 7.82
N THR A 201 -3.67 3.66 6.77
CA THR A 201 -2.86 4.13 5.65
C THR A 201 -2.84 5.65 5.55
N LYS A 202 -3.83 6.30 6.16
CA LYS A 202 -3.95 7.78 6.25
C LYS A 202 -4.17 8.21 7.69
N THR A 203 -3.67 9.38 8.04
CA THR A 203 -3.82 10.04 9.35
C THR A 203 -4.16 11.51 9.16
N GLY A 204 -4.45 12.22 10.23
CA GLY A 204 -4.73 13.65 10.15
C GLY A 204 -6.16 13.99 9.80
N GLY A 205 -7.12 13.22 10.29
CA GLY A 205 -8.54 13.49 10.01
C GLY A 205 -9.50 12.66 10.81
N ASP A 206 -10.74 12.73 10.40
CA ASP A 206 -11.85 11.98 10.94
C ASP A 206 -12.18 10.80 10.03
N PHE A 207 -12.04 9.61 10.57
CA PHE A 207 -12.34 8.37 9.90
C PHE A 207 -13.56 7.72 10.52
N TYR A 208 -14.18 6.79 9.83
CA TYR A 208 -15.40 6.15 10.30
C TYR A 208 -15.30 4.62 10.15
N LEU A 209 -15.67 3.91 11.20
CA LEU A 209 -15.98 2.49 11.16
C LEU A 209 -17.49 2.35 10.99
N ILE A 210 -17.93 1.72 9.92
CA ILE A 210 -19.33 1.63 9.52
C ILE A 210 -19.70 0.17 9.41
N GLY A 211 -20.66 -0.28 10.23
CA GLY A 211 -21.14 -1.66 10.25
C GLY A 211 -22.64 -1.75 10.04
N GLY A 212 -23.07 -2.73 9.23
CA GLY A 212 -24.46 -3.01 8.99
C GLY A 212 -24.64 -4.44 8.51
N SER A 213 -25.91 -4.92 8.54
CA SER A 213 -26.29 -6.14 7.87
C SER A 213 -26.44 -5.83 6.39
N THR A 214 -25.63 -6.41 5.55
CA THR A 214 -25.82 -6.38 4.10
C THR A 214 -26.90 -7.38 3.70
N THR A 215 -28.13 -7.14 4.13
CA THR A 215 -29.29 -7.77 3.50
C THR A 215 -29.73 -6.86 2.36
N GLY A 216 -29.07 -6.98 1.23
CA GLY A 216 -29.39 -6.21 0.04
C GLY A 216 -28.38 -6.50 -1.06
N ASP A 217 -28.35 -7.72 -1.57
CA ASP A 217 -27.97 -7.95 -2.95
C ASP A 217 -28.92 -7.14 -3.82
N THR A 218 -28.49 -5.99 -4.25
CA THR A 218 -29.07 -5.34 -5.43
C THR A 218 -28.00 -5.35 -6.49
N ASP A 219 -27.98 -6.43 -7.26
CA ASP A 219 -27.61 -6.38 -8.66
C ASP A 219 -28.53 -5.35 -9.34
N GLU A 220 -28.17 -4.08 -9.31
CA GLU A 220 -28.80 -3.09 -10.17
C GLU A 220 -28.04 -3.05 -11.51
N ASP A 221 -28.42 -4.02 -12.33
CA ASP A 221 -28.42 -3.88 -13.78
C ASP A 221 -29.44 -2.78 -14.12
N SER A 222 -28.96 -1.58 -14.38
CA SER A 222 -29.81 -0.44 -14.74
C SER A 222 -30.20 -0.53 -16.20
N ASP A 223 -31.20 -1.34 -16.49
CA ASP A 223 -31.96 -1.30 -17.72
C ASP A 223 -32.81 -0.02 -17.76
N VAL A 224 -32.41 0.89 -18.61
CA VAL A 224 -33.18 2.04 -19.03
C VAL A 224 -34.42 1.54 -19.77
N LYS A 225 -35.59 1.63 -19.13
CA LYS A 225 -36.89 1.42 -19.77
C LYS A 225 -37.31 2.71 -20.45
N ASP A 226 -37.17 2.77 -21.75
CA ASP A 226 -38.01 3.58 -22.60
C ASP A 226 -39.37 2.93 -22.73
N LYS A 227 -40.42 3.66 -22.35
CA LYS A 227 -41.83 3.35 -22.66
C LYS A 227 -42.12 3.87 -24.06
N ASP A 228 -42.47 3.00 -24.96
CA ASP A 228 -43.58 3.32 -25.86
C ASP A 228 -44.37 2.07 -26.26
N SER A 229 -45.69 2.28 -26.36
CA SER A 229 -46.78 1.33 -26.51
C SER A 229 -46.95 0.92 -27.99
N SER A 230 -47.28 -0.34 -28.23
CA SER A 230 -48.53 -0.75 -28.92
C SER A 230 -48.50 -2.21 -29.33
N ASP A 231 -49.60 -2.86 -28.90
CA ASP A 231 -50.35 -4.00 -29.47
C ASP A 231 -49.82 -4.79 -30.68
N THR A 232 -49.82 -6.11 -30.62
CA THR A 232 -50.76 -7.03 -31.28
C THR A 232 -50.21 -8.44 -31.48
N GLN A 233 -50.89 -9.38 -30.81
CA GLN A 233 -51.26 -10.76 -31.21
C GLN A 233 -50.31 -11.73 -31.97
N THR A 234 -50.19 -12.91 -31.33
CA THR A 234 -50.46 -14.29 -31.78
C THR A 234 -49.56 -14.92 -32.86
N GLN A 235 -48.89 -16.00 -32.60
CA GLN A 235 -49.27 -17.39 -32.83
C GLN A 235 -48.12 -18.39 -32.59
N LYS A 236 -48.56 -19.55 -32.12
CA LYS A 236 -47.96 -20.87 -31.96
C LYS A 236 -47.13 -21.39 -33.14
N GLY A 237 -46.16 -22.19 -32.81
CA GLY A 237 -45.56 -23.16 -33.75
C GLY A 237 -44.48 -24.02 -33.15
N ASN A 238 -44.84 -25.16 -32.84
CA ASN A 238 -44.27 -26.39 -32.28
C ASN A 238 -43.23 -27.07 -33.17
N THR A 239 -42.50 -28.00 -32.53
CA THR A 239 -41.82 -29.24 -33.01
C THR A 239 -40.37 -29.18 -33.44
N SER A 240 -39.54 -29.84 -32.60
CA SER A 240 -38.95 -31.20 -32.78
C SER A 240 -37.84 -31.27 -33.86
N ASP A 241 -36.75 -31.87 -33.75
CA ASP A 241 -36.27 -33.14 -33.17
C ASP A 241 -34.83 -33.41 -33.66
N SER A 242 -34.08 -34.11 -32.85
CA SER A 242 -33.11 -35.19 -33.10
C SER A 242 -31.83 -34.98 -33.89
N SER A 243 -30.82 -35.42 -33.25
CA SER A 243 -29.90 -36.58 -33.35
C SER A 243 -28.49 -36.27 -33.90
N ALA A 244 -27.54 -36.57 -33.08
CA ALA A 244 -26.69 -37.76 -32.96
C ALA A 244 -25.62 -37.94 -34.07
N GLY A 245 -24.38 -38.25 -33.67
CA GLY A 245 -23.32 -38.83 -34.47
C GLY A 245 -21.96 -38.57 -33.90
N GLN A 246 -21.50 -39.33 -33.09
CA GLN A 246 -20.45 -40.29 -32.81
C GLN A 246 -19.46 -40.55 -33.98
N SER A 247 -18.16 -40.52 -33.70
CA SER A 247 -17.22 -41.63 -33.63
C SER A 247 -15.82 -41.27 -34.09
N ASN A 248 -14.82 -41.57 -33.23
CA ASN A 248 -13.73 -42.53 -33.35
C ASN A 248 -12.79 -42.34 -34.56
N THR A 249 -11.48 -42.49 -34.49
CA THR A 249 -10.56 -43.43 -33.80
C THR A 249 -9.10 -43.07 -34.18
N SER A 250 -8.21 -43.28 -33.21
CA SER A 250 -6.98 -44.09 -33.19
C SER A 250 -5.79 -43.86 -34.14
N GLY A 251 -4.62 -43.96 -33.51
CA GLY A 251 -3.46 -44.76 -33.96
C GLY A 251 -2.13 -44.02 -33.85
N SER A 252 -1.30 -44.33 -32.84
CA SER A 252 -0.15 -45.27 -32.85
C SER A 252 0.98 -44.85 -33.80
N SER A 253 2.24 -44.80 -33.44
CA SER A 253 3.25 -45.61 -32.80
C SER A 253 4.59 -44.88 -32.91
N ALA A 254 5.43 -44.88 -31.85
CA ALA A 254 6.66 -45.63 -31.61
C ALA A 254 7.80 -45.40 -32.60
N ASP A 255 9.03 -45.14 -32.17
CA ASP A 255 10.12 -45.95 -31.67
C ASP A 255 11.37 -45.10 -31.36
N GLN A 256 11.96 -45.30 -30.18
CA GLN A 256 13.27 -45.93 -29.82
C GLN A 256 14.52 -45.26 -30.43
N SER A 257 15.56 -44.91 -29.73
CA SER A 257 16.54 -45.61 -28.86
C SER A 257 17.70 -44.61 -28.64
N GLY A 258 18.48 -44.62 -27.63
CA GLY A 258 19.12 -45.51 -26.74
C GLY A 258 20.19 -44.79 -25.96
N SER A 259 20.32 -45.21 -24.73
CA SER A 259 21.43 -45.49 -23.84
C SER A 259 22.75 -44.70 -23.98
N ASP A 260 23.33 -44.20 -22.84
CA ASP A 260 24.12 -45.01 -21.91
C ASP A 260 24.46 -44.26 -20.61
N SER A 261 24.28 -44.98 -19.56
CA SER A 261 24.88 -45.08 -18.23
C SER A 261 26.11 -44.22 -17.86
N ASN A 262 26.11 -43.67 -16.66
CA ASN A 262 27.01 -44.13 -15.62
C ASN A 262 26.62 -43.72 -14.19
N THR A 263 26.71 -44.65 -13.32
CA THR A 263 26.63 -44.93 -11.90
C THR A 263 27.10 -43.82 -10.94
N GLY A 264 26.31 -43.64 -9.86
CA GLY A 264 26.82 -43.84 -8.48
C GLY A 264 27.03 -42.58 -7.65
N ASN A 265 26.15 -42.27 -6.74
CA ASN A 265 26.35 -42.52 -5.32
C ASN A 265 25.07 -42.18 -4.52
N THR A 266 24.65 -43.13 -3.73
CA THR A 266 23.63 -43.02 -2.69
C THR A 266 24.21 -42.26 -1.50
N ASP A 267 23.57 -41.17 -1.09
CA ASP A 267 23.49 -40.85 0.32
C ASP A 267 22.07 -40.38 0.65
N ASN A 268 21.45 -41.24 1.41
CA ASN A 268 20.11 -41.17 1.98
C ASN A 268 20.14 -40.18 3.13
N TYR A 269 19.45 -39.03 3.00
CA TYR A 269 18.99 -38.27 4.14
C TYR A 269 17.48 -38.07 3.99
N GLY A 270 16.74 -38.92 4.70
CA GLY A 270 15.34 -38.77 4.92
C GLY A 270 15.10 -37.50 5.78
N GLY A 271 14.47 -36.53 5.20
CA GLY A 271 13.89 -35.37 5.83
C GLY A 271 12.58 -35.09 5.11
N ASN A 272 11.50 -35.70 5.61
CA ASN A 272 10.15 -35.41 5.18
C ASN A 272 9.78 -34.03 5.79
N SER A 273 9.95 -32.97 5.05
CA SER A 273 9.26 -31.71 5.28
C SER A 273 8.48 -31.40 4.01
N SER A 274 7.23 -31.84 4.00
CA SER A 274 6.21 -31.28 3.12
C SER A 274 5.84 -29.89 3.69
N ASP A 275 6.71 -28.92 3.56
CA ASP A 275 6.29 -27.55 3.49
C ASP A 275 5.73 -27.40 2.07
N GLU A 276 4.41 -27.50 1.93
CA GLU A 276 3.71 -26.91 0.80
C GLU A 276 4.04 -25.42 0.90
N ASP A 277 4.94 -24.94 0.02
CA ASP A 277 5.13 -23.50 -0.21
C ASP A 277 3.77 -22.95 -0.61
N THR A 278 3.04 -22.43 0.36
CA THR A 278 1.76 -21.77 0.12
C THR A 278 2.10 -20.51 -0.63
N ALA A 279 1.83 -20.50 -1.95
CA ALA A 279 2.03 -19.33 -2.78
C ALA A 279 1.22 -18.18 -2.16
N MET A 280 1.89 -17.08 -1.83
CA MET A 280 1.27 -15.84 -1.40
C MET A 280 0.84 -15.06 -2.63
N THR A 281 -0.19 -14.25 -2.50
CA THR A 281 -0.69 -13.43 -3.60
C THR A 281 -0.81 -11.96 -3.20
N CYS A 282 -0.61 -11.08 -4.16
CA CYS A 282 -0.90 -9.66 -4.04
C CYS A 282 -1.71 -9.17 -5.23
N THR A 283 -2.49 -8.11 -5.06
CA THR A 283 -3.06 -7.38 -6.19
C THR A 283 -2.02 -6.38 -6.67
N PHE A 284 -1.67 -6.41 -7.95
CA PHE A 284 -0.61 -5.57 -8.52
C PHE A 284 -1.12 -4.79 -9.71
N SER A 285 -0.79 -3.49 -9.77
CA SER A 285 -1.20 -2.61 -10.87
C SER A 285 -0.14 -1.55 -11.19
N ILE A 286 -0.19 -1.03 -12.44
CA ILE A 286 0.68 0.07 -12.93
C ILE A 286 -0.20 1.05 -13.69
N GLU A 287 -0.22 2.32 -13.27
CA GLU A 287 -1.05 3.35 -13.88
C GLU A 287 -0.32 4.70 -14.04
N CYS A 288 -0.75 5.47 -15.04
CA CYS A 288 -0.28 6.82 -15.32
C CYS A 288 -1.44 7.78 -15.63
N SER A 289 -2.60 7.55 -14.99
CA SER A 289 -3.84 8.29 -15.23
C SER A 289 -3.73 9.79 -14.93
N THR A 290 -2.82 10.20 -14.04
CA THR A 290 -2.52 11.61 -13.75
C THR A 290 -2.06 12.39 -14.98
N ILE A 291 -1.35 11.73 -15.91
CA ILE A 291 -0.91 12.34 -17.18
C ILE A 291 -2.11 12.81 -18.01
N LEU A 292 -3.23 12.08 -17.97
CA LEU A 292 -4.43 12.43 -18.74
C LEU A 292 -5.00 13.81 -18.36
N ASN A 293 -4.79 14.22 -17.09
CA ASN A 293 -5.19 15.53 -16.58
C ASN A 293 -4.09 16.60 -16.78
N ASN A 294 -2.86 16.20 -17.13
CA ASN A 294 -1.68 17.05 -17.27
C ASN A 294 -1.05 16.92 -18.67
N TRP A 295 -1.86 16.61 -19.68
CA TRP A 295 -1.40 16.30 -21.03
C TRP A 295 -0.54 17.40 -21.69
N ASN A 296 -0.77 18.66 -21.33
CA ASN A 296 -0.01 19.80 -21.87
C ASN A 296 1.43 19.86 -21.35
N ASP A 297 1.72 19.21 -20.21
CA ASP A 297 3.05 19.15 -19.61
C ASP A 297 3.82 17.90 -20.03
N LEU A 298 3.15 16.97 -20.74
CA LEU A 298 3.76 15.75 -21.25
C LEU A 298 4.65 16.06 -22.45
N LYS A 299 5.87 15.53 -22.46
CA LYS A 299 6.74 15.55 -23.63
C LYS A 299 6.05 14.86 -24.82
N GLU A 300 5.98 15.52 -25.97
CA GLU A 300 5.28 15.00 -27.17
C GLU A 300 5.76 13.60 -27.58
N SER A 301 7.06 13.31 -27.45
CA SER A 301 7.66 12.01 -27.77
C SER A 301 7.20 10.87 -26.83
N LYS A 302 6.46 11.19 -25.79
CA LYS A 302 5.97 10.23 -24.78
C LYS A 302 4.48 9.90 -24.91
N ALA A 303 3.77 10.67 -25.72
CA ALA A 303 2.32 10.52 -25.92
C ALA A 303 1.91 9.11 -26.37
N GLU A 304 2.72 8.44 -27.18
CA GLU A 304 2.45 7.09 -27.67
C GLU A 304 2.50 6.00 -26.60
N PHE A 305 3.15 6.27 -25.44
CA PHE A 305 3.28 5.33 -24.34
C PHE A 305 2.20 5.47 -23.26
N VAL A 306 1.34 6.50 -23.35
CA VAL A 306 0.26 6.73 -22.41
C VAL A 306 -1.01 6.04 -22.88
N PRO A 307 -1.50 5.01 -22.18
CA PRO A 307 -2.77 4.38 -22.50
C PRO A 307 -3.94 5.36 -22.38
N ALA A 308 -4.98 5.19 -23.22
CA ALA A 308 -6.11 6.11 -23.28
C ALA A 308 -6.88 6.25 -21.95
N ASP A 309 -6.83 5.25 -21.12
CA ASP A 309 -7.45 5.19 -19.78
C ASP A 309 -6.42 5.27 -18.64
N GLY A 310 -5.14 5.41 -18.95
CA GLY A 310 -4.04 5.52 -18.00
C GLY A 310 -3.52 4.21 -17.41
N TRP A 311 -4.12 3.06 -17.73
CA TRP A 311 -3.67 1.76 -17.21
C TRP A 311 -2.61 1.11 -18.11
N ILE A 312 -1.40 0.96 -17.58
CA ILE A 312 -0.32 0.17 -18.21
C ILE A 312 -0.51 -1.31 -17.89
N LEU A 313 -0.87 -1.59 -16.63
CA LEU A 313 -1.27 -2.90 -16.14
C LEU A 313 -2.48 -2.73 -15.22
N TYR A 314 -3.60 -3.32 -15.58
CA TYR A 314 -4.79 -3.34 -14.73
C TYR A 314 -4.55 -4.12 -13.44
N PRO A 315 -5.26 -3.80 -12.34
CA PRO A 315 -5.19 -4.58 -11.12
C PRO A 315 -5.37 -6.07 -11.40
N SER A 316 -4.36 -6.85 -11.06
CA SER A 316 -4.28 -8.29 -11.33
C SER A 316 -3.71 -9.00 -10.12
N GLU A 317 -4.19 -10.22 -9.86
CA GLU A 317 -3.61 -11.08 -8.84
C GLU A 317 -2.25 -11.62 -9.32
N VAL A 318 -1.23 -11.47 -8.50
CA VAL A 318 0.15 -11.89 -8.78
C VAL A 318 0.64 -12.74 -7.64
N GLU A 319 1.12 -13.95 -7.95
CA GLU A 319 1.78 -14.82 -6.98
C GLU A 319 3.17 -14.27 -6.63
N PHE A 320 3.57 -14.39 -5.37
CA PHE A 320 4.92 -14.05 -4.92
C PHE A 320 5.39 -15.01 -3.82
N TYR A 321 6.70 -14.97 -3.52
CA TYR A 321 7.32 -15.84 -2.54
C TYR A 321 7.69 -15.07 -1.27
N GLU A 322 7.79 -15.78 -0.15
CA GLU A 322 8.19 -15.19 1.13
C GLU A 322 9.54 -14.46 1.00
N GLY A 323 9.56 -13.21 1.45
CA GLY A 323 10.74 -12.33 1.39
C GLY A 323 10.90 -11.53 0.11
N GLU A 324 10.07 -11.77 -0.94
CA GLU A 324 10.07 -10.88 -2.13
C GLU A 324 9.63 -9.46 -1.75
N THR A 325 10.29 -8.49 -2.38
CA THR A 325 10.01 -7.06 -2.21
C THR A 325 9.11 -6.54 -3.34
N VAL A 326 8.53 -5.35 -3.14
CA VAL A 326 7.79 -4.64 -4.20
C VAL A 326 8.62 -4.51 -5.48
N PHE A 327 9.94 -4.31 -5.36
CA PHE A 327 10.84 -4.23 -6.51
C PHE A 327 10.99 -5.57 -7.24
N ASP A 328 11.13 -6.68 -6.50
CA ASP A 328 11.29 -8.01 -7.09
C ASP A 328 10.06 -8.39 -7.91
N VAL A 329 8.88 -8.14 -7.35
CA VAL A 329 7.59 -8.38 -8.05
C VAL A 329 7.43 -7.45 -9.24
N LEU A 330 7.72 -6.14 -9.12
CA LEU A 330 7.69 -5.21 -10.26
C LEU A 330 8.55 -5.72 -11.42
N LYS A 331 9.80 -6.08 -11.11
CA LYS A 331 10.75 -6.56 -12.12
C LYS A 331 10.25 -7.81 -12.84
N ARG A 332 9.68 -8.75 -12.10
CA ARG A 332 9.14 -9.99 -12.67
C ARG A 332 7.90 -9.71 -13.52
N VAL A 333 6.94 -8.96 -13.01
CA VAL A 333 5.71 -8.58 -13.72
C VAL A 333 6.01 -7.82 -15.01
N CYS A 334 6.90 -6.82 -14.97
CA CYS A 334 7.29 -6.08 -16.18
C CYS A 334 7.95 -7.00 -17.21
N ASN A 335 8.80 -7.93 -16.78
CA ASN A 335 9.44 -8.88 -17.69
C ASN A 335 8.44 -9.83 -18.33
N GLU A 336 7.50 -10.37 -17.56
CA GLU A 336 6.46 -11.31 -18.05
C GLU A 336 5.46 -10.64 -18.97
N ALA A 337 5.07 -9.40 -18.66
CA ALA A 337 4.12 -8.61 -19.47
C ALA A 337 4.79 -7.89 -20.66
N GLY A 338 6.13 -7.96 -20.80
CA GLY A 338 6.85 -7.23 -21.84
C GLY A 338 6.83 -5.71 -21.67
N ILE A 339 6.65 -5.22 -20.43
CA ILE A 339 6.65 -3.79 -20.09
C ILE A 339 8.10 -3.35 -19.85
N GLN A 340 8.52 -2.29 -20.57
CA GLN A 340 9.85 -1.72 -20.34
C GLN A 340 9.94 -1.15 -18.92
N MET A 341 11.02 -1.45 -18.21
CA MET A 341 11.31 -0.92 -16.87
C MET A 341 12.79 -0.60 -16.74
N GLU A 342 13.11 0.56 -16.18
CA GLU A 342 14.47 0.99 -15.90
C GLU A 342 14.63 1.36 -14.44
N SER A 343 15.72 0.88 -13.84
CA SER A 343 16.02 1.10 -12.44
C SER A 343 17.52 1.10 -12.20
N GLU A 344 17.96 1.83 -11.20
CA GLU A 344 19.36 1.84 -10.76
C GLU A 344 19.49 1.68 -9.25
N TRP A 345 20.58 1.07 -8.83
CA TRP A 345 20.91 0.95 -7.40
C TRP A 345 21.42 2.28 -6.86
N THR A 346 20.77 2.81 -5.84
CA THR A 346 21.14 4.08 -5.21
C THR A 346 21.77 3.80 -3.83
N PRO A 347 23.11 3.85 -3.69
CA PRO A 347 23.81 3.50 -2.44
C PRO A 347 23.37 4.33 -1.23
N MET A 348 23.06 5.62 -1.43
CA MET A 348 22.62 6.52 -0.36
C MET A 348 21.35 6.03 0.33
N TYR A 349 20.41 5.46 -0.43
CA TYR A 349 19.15 4.93 0.10
C TYR A 349 19.20 3.42 0.34
N ASN A 350 20.32 2.77 -0.04
CA ASN A 350 20.47 1.32 -0.01
C ASN A 350 19.24 0.62 -0.62
N SER A 351 18.80 1.09 -1.80
CA SER A 351 17.61 0.63 -2.50
C SER A 351 17.70 0.89 -4.00
N TYR A 352 16.93 0.14 -4.78
CA TYR A 352 16.71 0.46 -6.18
C TYR A 352 15.79 1.67 -6.33
N TYR A 353 16.16 2.55 -7.25
CA TYR A 353 15.33 3.64 -7.74
C TYR A 353 14.77 3.27 -9.10
N VAL A 354 13.47 3.34 -9.29
CA VAL A 354 12.78 3.06 -10.55
C VAL A 354 12.59 4.38 -11.28
N SER A 355 13.37 4.59 -12.33
CA SER A 355 13.39 5.83 -13.12
C SER A 355 12.35 5.83 -14.24
N GLY A 356 11.93 4.66 -14.74
CA GLY A 356 10.99 4.55 -15.84
C GLY A 356 10.23 3.24 -15.89
N ILE A 357 8.96 3.30 -16.28
CA ILE A 357 8.10 2.14 -16.61
C ILE A 357 7.34 2.48 -17.89
N ASN A 358 7.22 1.51 -18.81
CA ASN A 358 6.53 1.65 -20.08
C ASN A 358 7.03 2.84 -20.93
N ASN A 359 8.36 3.09 -20.93
CA ASN A 359 9.00 4.23 -21.59
C ASN A 359 8.55 5.63 -21.09
N LEU A 360 7.82 5.69 -19.97
CA LEU A 360 7.51 6.91 -19.23
C LEU A 360 8.51 7.05 -18.10
N TYR A 361 9.26 8.14 -18.07
CA TYR A 361 10.33 8.40 -17.11
C TYR A 361 9.98 9.58 -16.21
N GLU A 362 10.73 9.70 -15.12
CA GLU A 362 10.71 10.91 -14.32
C GLU A 362 10.92 12.16 -15.19
N PHE A 363 10.25 13.25 -14.86
CA PHE A 363 10.28 14.53 -15.59
C PHE A 363 9.72 14.48 -17.04
N ASP A 364 9.00 13.43 -17.43
CA ASP A 364 8.36 13.37 -18.74
C ASP A 364 7.04 14.17 -18.80
N CYS A 365 6.40 14.40 -17.68
CA CYS A 365 5.17 15.21 -17.55
C CYS A 365 5.37 16.35 -16.52
N GLY A 366 6.36 17.21 -16.80
CA GLY A 366 6.71 18.30 -15.90
C GLY A 366 7.82 17.95 -14.89
N LYS A 367 8.40 18.98 -14.26
CA LYS A 367 9.57 18.86 -13.37
C LYS A 367 9.32 18.10 -12.07
N ASP A 368 8.09 17.92 -11.68
CA ASP A 368 7.67 17.29 -10.44
C ASP A 368 7.05 15.89 -10.69
N SER A 369 7.26 15.34 -11.89
CA SER A 369 6.68 14.06 -12.28
C SER A 369 7.64 12.88 -12.14
N GLY A 370 7.09 11.70 -11.85
CA GLY A 370 7.85 10.47 -11.70
C GLY A 370 7.00 9.29 -11.20
N TRP A 371 7.67 8.16 -10.96
CA TRP A 371 7.02 6.95 -10.47
C TRP A 371 7.05 6.85 -8.94
N MET A 372 5.91 6.52 -8.36
CA MET A 372 5.76 6.23 -6.94
C MET A 372 5.12 4.85 -6.75
N TYR A 373 5.46 4.17 -5.66
CA TYR A 373 4.77 2.96 -5.28
C TYR A 373 3.95 3.17 -4.01
N CYS A 374 2.81 2.51 -3.97
CA CYS A 374 1.86 2.54 -2.89
C CYS A 374 1.53 1.11 -2.49
N VAL A 375 1.45 0.81 -1.21
CA VAL A 375 1.00 -0.50 -0.72
C VAL A 375 -0.15 -0.32 0.25
N ASN A 376 -1.27 -0.94 -0.04
CA ASN A 376 -2.50 -0.83 0.76
C ASN A 376 -2.95 0.64 0.98
N GLY A 377 -2.74 1.52 -0.01
CA GLY A 377 -3.06 2.94 0.09
C GLY A 377 -2.04 3.79 0.86
N TRP A 378 -0.91 3.23 1.27
CA TRP A 378 0.18 3.94 1.94
C TRP A 378 1.39 4.09 1.01
N TYR A 379 1.94 5.31 0.92
CA TYR A 379 3.16 5.61 0.20
C TYR A 379 4.35 5.52 1.15
N PRO A 380 5.20 4.47 1.03
CA PRO A 380 6.35 4.31 1.92
C PRO A 380 7.40 5.40 1.74
N ASN A 381 8.01 5.83 2.84
CA ASN A 381 9.07 6.82 2.87
C ASN A 381 10.47 6.22 2.65
N TYR A 382 10.54 5.08 1.98
CA TYR A 382 11.78 4.37 1.64
C TYR A 382 11.64 3.63 0.30
N GLY A 383 12.75 3.16 -0.24
CA GLY A 383 12.77 2.56 -1.57
C GLY A 383 12.09 1.20 -1.65
N CYS A 384 11.51 0.90 -2.81
CA CYS A 384 10.67 -0.28 -3.10
C CYS A 384 11.36 -1.64 -2.88
N SER A 385 12.69 -1.72 -2.98
CA SER A 385 13.45 -2.95 -2.70
C SER A 385 13.70 -3.21 -1.21
N LYS A 386 13.08 -2.40 -0.33
CA LYS A 386 13.09 -2.60 1.11
C LYS A 386 11.72 -2.94 1.68
N TYR A 387 10.67 -2.84 0.86
CA TYR A 387 9.33 -3.24 1.26
C TYR A 387 9.12 -4.71 0.93
N THR A 388 9.14 -5.55 1.96
CA THR A 388 8.79 -6.98 1.84
C THR A 388 7.27 -7.12 1.86
N LEU A 389 6.73 -7.84 0.88
CA LEU A 389 5.29 -8.06 0.74
C LEU A 389 4.73 -9.02 1.78
N GLU A 390 3.48 -8.79 2.18
CA GLU A 390 2.65 -9.71 2.96
C GLU A 390 1.50 -10.24 2.08
N ASP A 391 1.02 -11.47 2.38
CA ASP A 391 -0.11 -12.06 1.64
C ASP A 391 -1.35 -11.18 1.67
N GLY A 392 -1.95 -10.96 0.49
CA GLY A 392 -3.11 -10.10 0.30
C GLY A 392 -2.80 -8.60 0.15
N ASP A 393 -1.52 -8.20 0.06
CA ASP A 393 -1.16 -6.80 -0.20
C ASP A 393 -1.71 -6.31 -1.55
N THR A 394 -2.07 -5.03 -1.59
CA THR A 394 -2.39 -4.31 -2.84
C THR A 394 -1.25 -3.36 -3.17
N VAL A 395 -0.55 -3.61 -4.27
CA VAL A 395 0.59 -2.84 -4.77
C VAL A 395 0.17 -2.03 -5.99
N GLU A 396 0.37 -0.73 -5.93
CA GLU A 396 0.05 0.19 -7.02
C GLU A 396 1.30 0.97 -7.38
N TRP A 397 1.75 0.88 -8.63
CA TRP A 397 2.72 1.79 -9.19
C TRP A 397 1.99 2.91 -9.92
N ARG A 398 2.19 4.14 -9.47
CA ARG A 398 1.44 5.29 -9.93
C ARG A 398 2.38 6.38 -10.41
N TYR A 399 2.11 6.91 -11.61
CA TYR A 399 2.84 8.06 -12.12
C TYR A 399 2.24 9.33 -11.53
N THR A 400 3.05 10.13 -10.84
CA THR A 400 2.63 11.44 -10.34
C THR A 400 3.12 12.55 -11.27
N CYS A 401 2.36 13.63 -11.39
CA CYS A 401 2.75 14.88 -12.06
C CYS A 401 2.99 16.03 -11.06
N ASP A 402 2.76 15.81 -9.75
CA ASP A 402 2.86 16.83 -8.71
C ASP A 402 3.45 16.26 -7.40
N LEU A 403 4.62 15.60 -7.47
CA LEU A 403 5.35 15.07 -6.31
C LEU A 403 4.48 14.23 -5.35
N GLY A 404 3.51 13.48 -5.88
CA GLY A 404 2.66 12.60 -5.08
C GLY A 404 1.33 13.19 -4.63
N ARG A 405 1.12 14.53 -4.70
CA ARG A 405 -0.15 15.16 -4.26
C ARG A 405 -1.33 14.69 -5.08
N ASP A 406 -1.15 14.56 -6.39
CA ASP A 406 -2.17 14.14 -7.35
C ASP A 406 -2.51 12.64 -7.28
N VAL A 407 -1.69 11.85 -6.58
CA VAL A 407 -1.95 10.42 -6.31
C VAL A 407 -2.31 10.16 -4.85
N GLY A 408 -2.36 11.21 -3.99
CA GLY A 408 -2.80 11.14 -2.60
C GLY A 408 -1.73 10.66 -1.63
N ASP A 409 -0.46 10.99 -1.91
CA ASP A 409 0.63 10.79 -0.95
C ASP A 409 0.45 11.72 0.24
N GLN A 410 0.45 11.16 1.45
CA GLN A 410 0.25 11.87 2.70
C GLN A 410 1.39 12.81 3.10
N TYR A 411 2.56 12.72 2.46
CA TYR A 411 3.72 13.56 2.78
C TYR A 411 3.51 15.02 2.41
N TYR A 412 2.66 15.30 1.42
CA TYR A 412 2.50 16.62 0.82
C TYR A 412 1.14 17.28 1.11
N ASP A 413 0.25 16.63 1.86
CA ASP A 413 -1.05 17.18 2.27
C ASP A 413 -0.96 18.24 3.39
#